data_20441ad951668a6f20daf1c92abe6e05
#
_entry.id   20441ad951668a6f20daf1c92abe6e05
#
_cell.length_a   1.000
_cell.length_b   1.000
_cell.length_c   1.000
_cell.angle_alpha   90.00
_cell.angle_beta   90.00
_cell.angle_gamma   90.00
#
_symmetry.space_group_name_H-M   'P 1'
#
loop_
_entity.id
_entity.type
_entity.pdbx_description
1 polymer ?
#
loop_
_entity_poly.entity_id
_entity_poly.type
_entity_poly.pdbx_seq_one_letter_code
_entity_poly.pdbx_strand_id
1 'polypeptide(L)'
;MTDATIAGRSANRALWLSTTAFTICFAVWTIFSIIGIAIQKELGLSGTEFGLLIAMPILSGSLIRLFLGIWADQYGGRLVLALVMLVAAAATWTLTWATTYPGFLLAAVFVGVAGGSFSVGVTYVSQWFPAQKQGTALGIFGAGNVGSAVTKLLAPLVLVAAGWAAVAKIWAIVLAVAGVLYYLLAADDPKLAERRATGAKPMPFRKQMEPLANLQVWRFSLYYFFVFGGFVALALWLPRYLIGVYGLENCPLGGSNAGAPEGTG
;
A
#
# COMPACT_ATOMS: atom_id res chain seq x y z
N MET A 1 29.15 22.75 -9.99
CA MET A 1 28.16 21.67 -10.27
C MET A 1 27.12 22.28 -11.19
N THR A 2 26.87 21.68 -12.34
CA THR A 2 25.91 22.22 -13.34
C THR A 2 24.47 22.00 -12.85
N ASP A 3 23.56 22.91 -13.21
CA ASP A 3 22.11 22.79 -12.84
C ASP A 3 21.50 21.45 -13.20
N ALA A 4 21.95 20.83 -14.30
CA ALA A 4 21.52 19.49 -14.73
C ALA A 4 21.90 18.37 -13.73
N THR A 5 23.05 18.49 -13.04
CA THR A 5 23.48 17.52 -12.03
C THR A 5 22.69 17.66 -10.72
N ILE A 6 22.29 18.87 -10.38
CA ILE A 6 21.47 19.17 -9.19
C ILE A 6 20.04 18.66 -9.43
N ALA A 7 19.46 18.93 -10.61
CA ALA A 7 18.15 18.45 -11.00
C ALA A 7 18.08 16.91 -11.02
N GLY A 8 19.11 16.23 -11.54
CA GLY A 8 19.19 14.77 -11.55
C GLY A 8 19.26 14.16 -10.14
N ARG A 9 19.99 14.78 -9.21
CA ARG A 9 20.06 14.33 -7.81
C ARG A 9 18.72 14.48 -7.10
N SER A 10 18.00 15.57 -7.33
CA SER A 10 16.67 15.81 -6.75
C SER A 10 15.63 14.80 -7.28
N ALA A 11 15.66 14.50 -8.58
CA ALA A 11 14.78 13.49 -9.19
C ALA A 11 15.03 12.09 -8.63
N ASN A 12 16.30 11.67 -8.53
CA ASN A 12 16.65 10.37 -7.94
C ASN A 12 16.26 10.28 -6.47
N ARG A 13 16.46 11.35 -5.69
CA ARG A 13 16.02 11.41 -4.29
C ARG A 13 14.51 11.29 -4.18
N ALA A 14 13.74 12.00 -5.00
CA ALA A 14 12.29 11.90 -5.06
C ALA A 14 11.83 10.47 -5.39
N LEU A 15 12.47 9.82 -6.36
CA LEU A 15 12.20 8.44 -6.74
C LEU A 15 12.43 7.47 -5.58
N TRP A 16 13.60 7.47 -4.97
CA TRP A 16 13.93 6.51 -3.92
C TRP A 16 13.11 6.72 -2.64
N LEU A 17 12.89 7.96 -2.23
CA LEU A 17 12.03 8.26 -1.09
C LEU A 17 10.60 7.79 -1.35
N SER A 18 10.05 8.03 -2.54
CA SER A 18 8.69 7.61 -2.89
C SER A 18 8.58 6.09 -3.01
N THR A 19 9.60 5.41 -3.55
CA THR A 19 9.64 3.94 -3.63
C THR A 19 9.65 3.33 -2.22
N THR A 20 10.48 3.85 -1.32
CA THR A 20 10.53 3.41 0.08
C THR A 20 9.20 3.67 0.80
N ALA A 21 8.63 4.87 0.65
CA ALA A 21 7.33 5.21 1.22
C ALA A 21 6.22 4.28 0.71
N PHE A 22 6.19 4.02 -0.60
CA PHE A 22 5.24 3.09 -1.20
C PHE A 22 5.45 1.64 -0.70
N THR A 23 6.69 1.19 -0.56
CA THR A 23 7.00 -0.14 -0.01
C THR A 23 6.41 -0.31 1.40
N ILE A 24 6.57 0.69 2.27
CA ILE A 24 6.05 0.65 3.64
C ILE A 24 4.51 0.74 3.63
N CYS A 25 3.92 1.61 2.81
CA CYS A 25 2.46 1.67 2.63
C CYS A 25 1.90 0.33 2.15
N PHE A 26 2.55 -0.31 1.19
CA PHE A 26 2.10 -1.59 0.63
C PHE A 26 2.24 -2.73 1.65
N ALA A 27 3.27 -2.69 2.49
CA ALA A 27 3.44 -3.60 3.62
C ALA A 27 2.27 -3.50 4.60
N VAL A 28 1.86 -2.28 4.96
CA VAL A 28 0.70 -2.03 5.84
C VAL A 28 -0.61 -2.40 5.15
N TRP A 29 -0.77 -2.07 3.88
CA TRP A 29 -2.00 -2.36 3.13
C TRP A 29 -2.35 -3.84 3.08
N THR A 30 -1.34 -4.71 3.05
CA THR A 30 -1.49 -6.17 2.99
C THR A 30 -1.44 -6.86 4.36
N ILE A 31 -1.41 -6.11 5.46
CA ILE A 31 -1.23 -6.65 6.82
C ILE A 31 -2.32 -7.68 7.20
N PHE A 32 -3.55 -7.47 6.74
CA PHE A 32 -4.68 -8.36 7.04
C PHE A 32 -4.53 -9.77 6.48
N SER A 33 -3.64 -10.00 5.50
CA SER A 33 -3.33 -11.34 5.02
C SER A 33 -2.68 -12.22 6.10
N ILE A 34 -2.08 -11.62 7.12
CA ILE A 34 -1.42 -12.31 8.24
C ILE A 34 -2.23 -12.13 9.53
N ILE A 35 -2.44 -10.90 9.98
CA ILE A 35 -3.16 -10.66 11.25
C ILE A 35 -4.63 -11.07 11.17
N GLY A 36 -5.25 -11.00 9.97
CA GLY A 36 -6.63 -11.38 9.76
C GLY A 36 -6.92 -12.84 10.12
N ILE A 37 -5.95 -13.74 9.96
CA ILE A 37 -6.07 -15.15 10.36
C ILE A 37 -6.17 -15.27 11.88
N ALA A 38 -5.37 -14.52 12.63
CA ALA A 38 -5.43 -14.50 14.08
C ALA A 38 -6.74 -13.89 14.59
N ILE A 39 -7.16 -12.76 14.01
CA ILE A 39 -8.43 -12.09 14.31
C ILE A 39 -9.62 -13.02 14.01
N GLN A 40 -9.57 -13.77 12.91
CA GLN A 40 -10.62 -14.74 12.59
C GLN A 40 -10.75 -15.83 13.67
N LYS A 41 -9.62 -16.37 14.13
CA LYS A 41 -9.62 -17.39 15.19
C LYS A 41 -10.14 -16.82 16.52
N GLU A 42 -9.75 -15.60 16.86
CA GLU A 42 -10.14 -14.93 18.11
C GLU A 42 -11.63 -14.59 18.17
N LEU A 43 -12.19 -14.09 17.07
CA LEU A 43 -13.61 -13.70 16.99
C LEU A 43 -14.53 -14.81 16.47
N GLY A 44 -14.01 -15.97 16.07
CA GLY A 44 -14.80 -17.05 15.49
C GLY A 44 -15.46 -16.67 14.16
N LEU A 45 -14.82 -15.84 13.32
CA LEU A 45 -15.41 -15.35 12.09
C LEU A 45 -15.63 -16.44 11.06
N SER A 46 -16.80 -16.42 10.43
CA SER A 46 -17.10 -17.24 9.26
C SER A 46 -16.16 -16.96 8.09
N GLY A 47 -16.12 -17.86 7.10
CA GLY A 47 -15.31 -17.65 5.90
C GLY A 47 -15.69 -16.39 5.12
N THR A 48 -16.96 -16.02 5.11
CA THR A 48 -17.48 -14.81 4.43
C THR A 48 -17.05 -13.53 5.17
N GLU A 49 -17.17 -13.50 6.47
CA GLU A 49 -16.74 -12.36 7.30
C GLU A 49 -15.23 -12.13 7.20
N PHE A 50 -14.45 -13.21 7.25
CA PHE A 50 -13.01 -13.14 7.01
C PHE A 50 -12.68 -12.60 5.62
N GLY A 51 -13.39 -13.11 4.59
CA GLY A 51 -13.22 -12.63 3.22
C GLY A 51 -13.49 -11.14 3.09
N LEU A 52 -14.55 -10.66 3.70
CA LEU A 52 -14.89 -9.24 3.71
C LEU A 52 -13.84 -8.40 4.46
N LEU A 53 -13.35 -8.90 5.60
CA LEU A 53 -12.30 -8.21 6.37
C LEU A 53 -11.01 -8.01 5.56
N ILE A 54 -10.57 -9.02 4.82
CA ILE A 54 -9.37 -8.91 3.96
C ILE A 54 -9.64 -8.03 2.73
N ALA A 55 -10.83 -8.12 2.14
CA ALA A 55 -11.18 -7.36 0.95
C ALA A 55 -11.39 -5.86 1.23
N MET A 56 -11.79 -5.50 2.45
CA MET A 56 -12.15 -4.13 2.79
C MET A 56 -11.04 -3.10 2.55
N PRO A 57 -9.78 -3.32 2.97
CA PRO A 57 -8.68 -2.39 2.66
C PRO A 57 -8.42 -2.24 1.17
N ILE A 58 -8.63 -3.32 0.40
CA ILE A 58 -8.43 -3.32 -1.04
C ILE A 58 -9.48 -2.47 -1.72
N LEU A 59 -10.73 -2.67 -1.34
CA LEU A 59 -11.87 -1.93 -1.87
C LEU A 59 -11.75 -0.44 -1.57
N SER A 60 -11.55 -0.08 -0.30
CA SER A 60 -11.43 1.32 0.13
C SER A 60 -10.21 2.01 -0.48
N GLY A 61 -9.05 1.32 -0.51
CA GLY A 61 -7.82 1.82 -1.14
C GLY A 61 -7.99 2.03 -2.65
N SER A 62 -8.74 1.18 -3.32
CA SER A 62 -9.02 1.32 -4.76
C SER A 62 -9.93 2.53 -5.05
N LEU A 63 -10.95 2.75 -4.22
CA LEU A 63 -11.88 3.87 -4.40
C LEU A 63 -11.21 5.22 -4.08
N ILE A 64 -10.47 5.31 -2.98
CA ILE A 64 -9.81 6.57 -2.57
C ILE A 64 -8.68 6.98 -3.54
N ARG A 65 -8.11 6.04 -4.27
CA ARG A 65 -7.00 6.25 -5.21
C ARG A 65 -7.29 7.33 -6.24
N LEU A 66 -8.53 7.39 -6.72
CA LEU A 66 -8.97 8.42 -7.68
C LEU A 66 -8.82 9.83 -7.10
N PHE A 67 -9.33 10.04 -5.90
CA PHE A 67 -9.28 11.35 -5.22
C PHE A 67 -7.85 11.72 -4.83
N LEU A 68 -7.09 10.76 -4.30
CA LEU A 68 -5.72 10.99 -3.86
C LEU A 68 -4.78 11.35 -5.03
N GLY A 69 -4.99 10.76 -6.22
CA GLY A 69 -4.25 11.14 -7.43
C GLY A 69 -4.53 12.60 -7.82
N ILE A 70 -5.80 13.01 -7.79
CA ILE A 70 -6.22 14.39 -8.06
C ILE A 70 -5.64 15.36 -7.02
N TRP A 71 -5.71 15.01 -5.74
CA TRP A 71 -5.16 15.84 -4.65
C TRP A 71 -3.64 15.94 -4.75
N ALA A 72 -2.95 14.88 -5.17
CA ALA A 72 -1.51 14.93 -5.41
C ALA A 72 -1.14 15.93 -6.51
N ASP A 73 -1.95 16.02 -7.57
CA ASP A 73 -1.75 17.02 -8.62
C ASP A 73 -2.10 18.44 -8.15
N GLN A 74 -3.07 18.60 -7.25
CA GLN A 74 -3.52 19.93 -6.77
C GLN A 74 -2.64 20.47 -5.64
N TYR A 75 -2.33 19.66 -4.66
CA TYR A 75 -1.66 20.08 -3.42
C TYR A 75 -0.19 19.67 -3.35
N GLY A 76 0.25 18.84 -4.30
CA GLY A 76 1.61 18.30 -4.38
C GLY A 76 1.75 16.92 -3.76
N GLY A 77 2.51 16.06 -4.44
CA GLY A 77 2.67 14.66 -4.03
C GLY A 77 3.38 14.50 -2.69
N ARG A 78 4.31 15.42 -2.34
CA ARG A 78 4.99 15.42 -1.04
C ARG A 78 4.01 15.45 0.14
N LEU A 79 3.11 16.43 0.16
CA LEU A 79 2.15 16.60 1.24
C LEU A 79 1.13 15.47 1.28
N VAL A 80 0.56 15.14 0.11
CA VAL A 80 -0.52 14.14 0.03
C VAL A 80 0.00 12.75 0.40
N LEU A 81 1.21 12.35 -0.04
CA LEU A 81 1.76 11.05 0.32
C LEU A 81 2.08 10.95 1.83
N ALA A 82 2.64 12.01 2.40
CA ALA A 82 2.88 12.06 3.84
C ALA A 82 1.56 11.94 4.64
N LEU A 83 0.50 12.65 4.23
CA LEU A 83 -0.82 12.55 4.88
C LEU A 83 -1.42 11.14 4.75
N VAL A 84 -1.32 10.52 3.57
CA VAL A 84 -1.74 9.12 3.36
C VAL A 84 -1.03 8.19 4.33
N MET A 85 0.28 8.34 4.51
CA MET A 85 1.08 7.53 5.44
C MET A 85 0.63 7.75 6.89
N LEU A 86 0.44 8.99 7.31
CA LEU A 86 0.06 9.31 8.69
C LEU A 86 -1.37 8.86 9.01
N VAL A 87 -2.32 9.06 8.09
CA VAL A 87 -3.71 8.59 8.26
C VAL A 87 -3.75 7.06 8.33
N ALA A 88 -3.06 6.38 7.43
CA ALA A 88 -2.99 4.93 7.46
C ALA A 88 -2.28 4.39 8.72
N ALA A 89 -1.24 5.08 9.21
CA ALA A 89 -0.58 4.74 10.46
C ALA A 89 -1.51 4.87 11.66
N ALA A 90 -2.24 5.97 11.76
CA ALA A 90 -3.25 6.18 12.80
C ALA A 90 -4.34 5.09 12.75
N ALA A 91 -4.85 4.79 11.55
CA ALA A 91 -5.83 3.72 11.35
C ALA A 91 -5.30 2.34 11.75
N THR A 92 -4.04 2.03 11.41
CA THR A 92 -3.41 0.76 11.78
C THR A 92 -3.19 0.67 13.28
N TRP A 93 -2.91 1.79 13.94
CA TRP A 93 -2.81 1.85 15.40
C TRP A 93 -4.16 1.64 16.06
N THR A 94 -5.22 2.33 15.61
CA THR A 94 -6.59 2.22 16.17
C THR A 94 -7.18 0.82 15.99
N LEU A 95 -6.70 0.05 15.00
CA LEU A 95 -7.06 -1.35 14.82
C LEU A 95 -6.85 -2.17 16.11
N THR A 96 -5.83 -1.82 16.91
CA THR A 96 -5.51 -2.53 18.17
C THR A 96 -6.54 -2.29 19.28
N TRP A 97 -7.45 -1.35 19.12
CA TRP A 97 -8.55 -1.07 20.05
C TRP A 97 -9.88 -1.70 19.62
N ALA A 98 -9.91 -2.24 18.39
CA ALA A 98 -11.10 -2.91 17.89
C ALA A 98 -11.28 -4.25 18.63
N THR A 99 -12.48 -4.46 19.19
CA THR A 99 -12.87 -5.69 19.90
C THR A 99 -14.05 -6.40 19.23
N THR A 100 -14.67 -5.74 18.26
CA THR A 100 -15.85 -6.24 17.54
C THR A 100 -15.60 -6.28 16.05
N TYR A 101 -16.26 -7.20 15.34
CA TYR A 101 -16.14 -7.31 13.90
C TYR A 101 -16.41 -6.01 13.12
N PRO A 102 -17.49 -5.23 13.41
CA PRO A 102 -17.70 -3.93 12.77
C PRO A 102 -16.56 -2.94 13.03
N GLY A 103 -15.97 -2.97 14.23
CA GLY A 103 -14.80 -2.14 14.59
C GLY A 103 -13.59 -2.48 13.73
N PHE A 104 -13.32 -3.77 13.51
CA PHE A 104 -12.25 -4.22 12.60
C PHE A 104 -12.52 -3.83 11.15
N LEU A 105 -13.77 -3.93 10.67
CA LEU A 105 -14.11 -3.48 9.32
C LEU A 105 -13.91 -1.98 9.13
N LEU A 106 -14.34 -1.18 10.11
CA LEU A 106 -14.15 0.27 10.06
C LEU A 106 -12.66 0.64 10.03
N ALA A 107 -11.87 0.03 10.90
CA ALA A 107 -10.42 0.25 10.90
C ALA A 107 -9.79 -0.21 9.56
N ALA A 108 -10.23 -1.34 9.00
CA ALA A 108 -9.78 -1.85 7.72
C ALA A 108 -10.05 -0.89 6.56
N VAL A 109 -11.19 -0.19 6.54
CA VAL A 109 -11.50 0.87 5.56
C VAL A 109 -10.45 1.97 5.59
N PHE A 110 -10.08 2.44 6.78
CA PHE A 110 -9.07 3.50 6.91
C PHE A 110 -7.63 3.02 6.66
N VAL A 111 -7.29 1.80 7.06
CA VAL A 111 -6.01 1.16 6.69
C VAL A 111 -5.87 1.09 5.17
N GLY A 112 -6.98 0.87 4.46
CA GLY A 112 -7.03 0.85 3.00
C GLY A 112 -6.53 2.13 2.32
N VAL A 113 -6.55 3.28 3.00
CA VAL A 113 -6.00 4.54 2.48
C VAL A 113 -4.53 4.38 2.07
N ALA A 114 -3.77 3.50 2.75
CA ALA A 114 -2.40 3.17 2.37
C ALA A 114 -2.27 2.69 0.91
N GLY A 115 -3.29 2.00 0.38
CA GLY A 115 -3.33 1.57 -1.03
C GLY A 115 -3.39 2.73 -2.03
N GLY A 116 -3.83 3.90 -1.60
CA GLY A 116 -3.84 5.12 -2.41
C GLY A 116 -2.44 5.72 -2.65
N SER A 117 -1.43 5.32 -1.86
CA SER A 117 -0.04 5.76 -2.02
C SER A 117 0.52 5.50 -3.42
N PHE A 118 0.04 4.46 -4.11
CA PHE A 118 0.45 4.18 -5.48
C PHE A 118 0.09 5.31 -6.44
N SER A 119 -1.16 5.78 -6.45
CA SER A 119 -1.58 6.85 -7.37
C SER A 119 -0.89 8.18 -7.05
N VAL A 120 -0.71 8.49 -5.77
CA VAL A 120 0.03 9.68 -5.34
C VAL A 120 1.49 9.62 -5.78
N GLY A 121 2.14 8.47 -5.56
CA GLY A 121 3.55 8.28 -5.92
C GLY A 121 3.78 8.28 -7.43
N VAL A 122 2.91 7.65 -8.21
CA VAL A 122 2.96 7.72 -9.69
C VAL A 122 2.85 9.17 -10.16
N THR A 123 1.88 9.92 -9.65
CA THR A 123 1.71 11.35 -10.00
C THR A 123 2.94 12.16 -9.63
N TYR A 124 3.46 11.98 -8.41
CA TYR A 124 4.63 12.72 -7.93
C TYR A 124 5.91 12.36 -8.69
N VAL A 125 6.24 11.07 -8.82
CA VAL A 125 7.47 10.62 -9.49
C VAL A 125 7.48 11.02 -10.96
N SER A 126 6.33 10.90 -11.66
CA SER A 126 6.26 11.26 -13.08
C SER A 126 6.59 12.72 -13.37
N GLN A 127 6.42 13.63 -12.41
CA GLN A 127 6.74 15.05 -12.58
C GLN A 127 8.23 15.37 -12.50
N TRP A 128 9.03 14.45 -11.93
CA TRP A 128 10.49 14.61 -11.80
C TRP A 128 11.27 14.10 -13.01
N PHE A 129 10.64 13.32 -13.88
CA PHE A 129 11.31 12.68 -15.02
C PHE A 129 10.69 13.10 -16.35
N PRO A 130 11.51 13.36 -17.40
CA PRO A 130 11.02 13.60 -18.75
C PRO A 130 10.35 12.34 -19.31
N ALA A 131 9.43 12.50 -20.26
CA ALA A 131 8.59 11.42 -20.81
C ALA A 131 9.38 10.16 -21.20
N GLN A 132 10.60 10.32 -21.77
CA GLN A 132 11.46 9.22 -22.21
C GLN A 132 11.99 8.36 -21.05
N LYS A 133 12.09 8.91 -19.83
CA LYS A 133 12.61 8.24 -18.63
C LYS A 133 11.53 7.85 -17.64
N GLN A 134 10.28 8.29 -17.84
CA GLN A 134 9.17 8.00 -16.92
C GLN A 134 8.90 6.51 -16.79
N GLY A 135 8.96 5.73 -17.87
CA GLY A 135 8.74 4.30 -17.83
C GLY A 135 9.72 3.57 -16.89
N THR A 136 11.01 3.90 -16.97
CA THR A 136 12.03 3.34 -16.07
C THR A 136 11.82 3.79 -14.62
N ALA A 137 11.57 5.09 -14.40
CA ALA A 137 11.34 5.62 -13.06
C ALA A 137 10.09 5.00 -12.39
N LEU A 138 8.99 4.89 -13.12
CA LEU A 138 7.76 4.27 -12.62
C LEU A 138 7.90 2.75 -12.45
N GLY A 139 8.73 2.09 -13.26
CA GLY A 139 9.08 0.68 -13.06
C GLY A 139 9.84 0.46 -11.75
N ILE A 140 10.82 1.31 -11.44
CA ILE A 140 11.54 1.29 -10.15
C ILE A 140 10.59 1.58 -9.00
N PHE A 141 9.72 2.60 -9.14
CA PHE A 141 8.72 2.91 -8.13
C PHE A 141 7.78 1.71 -7.89
N GLY A 142 7.36 1.03 -8.95
CA GLY A 142 6.51 -0.17 -8.88
C GLY A 142 7.16 -1.35 -8.13
N ALA A 143 8.49 -1.42 -8.05
CA ALA A 143 9.19 -2.40 -7.23
C ALA A 143 8.82 -2.30 -5.73
N GLY A 144 8.25 -1.16 -5.28
CA GLY A 144 7.73 -1.00 -3.94
C GLY A 144 6.61 -2.00 -3.56
N ASN A 145 6.00 -2.68 -4.53
CA ASN A 145 5.08 -3.81 -4.27
C ASN A 145 5.74 -4.94 -3.44
N VAL A 146 7.06 -5.00 -3.36
CA VAL A 146 7.81 -5.92 -2.49
C VAL A 146 7.41 -5.76 -1.02
N GLY A 147 6.80 -4.66 -0.61
CA GLY A 147 6.27 -4.44 0.73
C GLY A 147 5.34 -5.55 1.21
N SER A 148 4.56 -6.18 0.32
CA SER A 148 3.74 -7.34 0.68
C SER A 148 4.58 -8.56 1.08
N ALA A 149 5.72 -8.78 0.42
CA ALA A 149 6.64 -9.85 0.78
C ALA A 149 7.32 -9.57 2.13
N VAL A 150 7.68 -8.30 2.39
CA VAL A 150 8.23 -7.88 3.69
C VAL A 150 7.26 -8.20 4.83
N THR A 151 5.97 -7.85 4.67
CA THR A 151 4.95 -8.19 5.68
C THR A 151 4.82 -9.70 5.87
N LYS A 152 4.78 -10.49 4.81
CA LYS A 152 4.65 -11.95 4.91
C LYS A 152 5.85 -12.62 5.55
N LEU A 153 7.03 -12.05 5.41
CA LEU A 153 8.26 -12.55 6.01
C LEU A 153 8.36 -12.16 7.49
N LEU A 154 8.10 -10.90 7.82
CA LEU A 154 8.35 -10.36 9.15
C LEU A 154 7.15 -10.46 10.10
N ALA A 155 5.92 -10.27 9.60
CA ALA A 155 4.74 -10.26 10.45
C ALA A 155 4.48 -11.57 11.17
N PRO A 156 4.67 -12.78 10.59
CA PRO A 156 4.53 -14.04 11.32
C PRO A 156 5.49 -14.17 12.50
N LEU A 157 6.72 -13.67 12.38
CA LEU A 157 7.71 -13.71 13.47
C LEU A 157 7.23 -12.88 14.67
N VAL A 158 6.73 -11.66 14.41
CA VAL A 158 6.19 -10.80 15.46
C VAL A 158 4.87 -11.36 16.00
N LEU A 159 4.03 -11.93 15.13
CA LEU A 159 2.75 -12.54 15.51
C LEU A 159 2.93 -13.65 16.53
N VAL A 160 3.89 -14.55 16.28
CA VAL A 160 4.19 -15.66 17.21
C VAL A 160 4.80 -15.15 18.53
N ALA A 161 5.67 -14.15 18.46
CA ALA A 161 6.37 -13.65 19.65
C ALA A 161 5.49 -12.76 20.55
N ALA A 162 4.61 -11.94 19.97
CA ALA A 162 3.92 -10.85 20.68
C ALA A 162 2.45 -10.63 20.29
N GLY A 163 1.89 -11.49 19.44
CA GLY A 163 0.50 -11.42 18.98
C GLY A 163 0.24 -10.41 17.88
N TRP A 164 -0.97 -10.44 17.33
CA TRP A 164 -1.36 -9.62 16.18
C TRP A 164 -1.39 -8.12 16.48
N ALA A 165 -1.74 -7.73 17.71
CA ALA A 165 -1.76 -6.34 18.11
C ALA A 165 -0.36 -5.70 18.11
N ALA A 166 0.69 -6.47 18.44
CA ALA A 166 2.07 -6.00 18.34
C ALA A 166 2.48 -5.78 16.88
N VAL A 167 2.07 -6.67 15.97
CA VAL A 167 2.28 -6.49 14.54
C VAL A 167 1.66 -5.17 14.09
N ALA A 168 0.39 -4.92 14.40
CA ALA A 168 -0.30 -3.70 14.02
C ALA A 168 0.40 -2.44 14.57
N LYS A 169 0.82 -2.45 15.85
CA LYS A 169 1.54 -1.33 16.47
C LYS A 169 2.88 -1.05 15.80
N ILE A 170 3.69 -2.08 15.56
CA ILE A 170 5.01 -1.93 14.93
C ILE A 170 4.86 -1.38 13.51
N TRP A 171 3.96 -1.94 12.69
CA TRP A 171 3.69 -1.44 11.33
C TRP A 171 3.19 0.00 11.35
N ALA A 172 2.32 0.35 12.30
CA ALA A 172 1.83 1.72 12.46
C ALA A 172 2.96 2.70 12.81
N ILE A 173 3.84 2.34 13.76
CA ILE A 173 4.97 3.19 14.15
C ILE A 173 5.94 3.38 12.98
N VAL A 174 6.31 2.29 12.29
CA VAL A 174 7.21 2.34 11.13
C VAL A 174 6.61 3.25 10.05
N LEU A 175 5.31 3.11 9.77
CA LEU A 175 4.62 3.94 8.78
C LEU A 175 4.54 5.41 9.20
N ALA A 176 4.27 5.70 10.48
CA ALA A 176 4.22 7.06 11.00
C ALA A 176 5.59 7.76 10.92
N VAL A 177 6.64 7.09 11.39
CA VAL A 177 8.02 7.58 11.33
C VAL A 177 8.43 7.81 9.86
N ALA A 178 8.17 6.84 9.00
CA ALA A 178 8.47 6.97 7.57
C ALA A 178 7.68 8.14 6.92
N GLY A 179 6.42 8.35 7.30
CA GLY A 179 5.61 9.48 6.82
C GLY A 179 6.18 10.84 7.22
N VAL A 180 6.60 10.98 8.47
CA VAL A 180 7.27 12.21 8.94
C VAL A 180 8.60 12.42 8.23
N LEU A 181 9.44 11.38 8.15
CA LEU A 181 10.72 11.45 7.44
C LEU A 181 10.53 11.76 5.95
N TYR A 182 9.54 11.14 5.31
CA TYR A 182 9.21 11.45 3.93
C TYR A 182 8.85 12.93 3.76
N TYR A 183 7.98 13.47 4.62
CA TYR A 183 7.61 14.89 4.55
C TYR A 183 8.81 15.81 4.74
N LEU A 184 9.73 15.51 5.65
CA LEU A 184 10.91 16.32 5.91
C LEU A 184 11.97 16.22 4.81
N LEU A 185 12.11 15.03 4.22
CA LEU A 185 13.17 14.75 3.26
C LEU A 185 12.73 14.94 1.80
N ALA A 186 11.48 14.75 1.42
CA ALA A 186 11.01 14.96 0.06
C ALA A 186 10.94 16.46 -0.28
N ALA A 187 11.11 16.78 -1.56
CA ALA A 187 10.95 18.15 -2.06
C ALA A 187 9.56 18.31 -2.71
N ASP A 188 9.07 19.54 -2.78
CA ASP A 188 7.88 19.86 -3.54
C ASP A 188 8.13 19.56 -5.03
N ASP A 189 7.11 19.06 -5.71
CA ASP A 189 7.24 18.72 -7.12
C ASP A 189 7.40 19.96 -8.01
N PRO A 190 8.11 19.83 -9.16
CA PRO A 190 8.42 20.97 -10.02
C PRO A 190 7.20 21.71 -10.51
N LYS A 191 6.10 21.00 -10.86
CA LYS A 191 4.86 21.64 -11.34
C LYS A 191 4.16 22.45 -10.27
N LEU A 192 4.21 21.99 -9.00
CA LEU A 192 3.64 22.75 -7.90
C LEU A 192 4.46 24.03 -7.65
N ALA A 193 5.79 23.92 -7.71
CA ALA A 193 6.68 25.07 -7.57
C ALA A 193 6.42 26.11 -8.67
N GLU A 194 6.31 25.68 -9.93
CA GLU A 194 5.97 26.54 -11.07
C GLU A 194 4.60 27.19 -10.91
N ARG A 195 3.58 26.42 -10.52
CA ARG A 195 2.21 26.97 -10.29
C ARG A 195 2.20 28.03 -9.20
N ARG A 196 2.94 27.80 -8.10
CA ARG A 196 3.06 28.81 -7.02
C ARG A 196 3.76 30.08 -7.50
N ALA A 197 4.78 29.94 -8.34
CA ALA A 197 5.51 31.08 -8.90
C ALA A 197 4.68 31.90 -9.91
N THR A 198 3.86 31.23 -10.71
CA THR A 198 3.05 31.87 -11.79
C THR A 198 1.64 32.25 -11.34
N GLY A 199 1.20 31.83 -10.14
CA GLY A 199 -0.19 32.01 -9.70
C GLY A 199 -1.21 31.20 -10.51
N ALA A 200 -0.77 30.21 -11.29
CA ALA A 200 -1.64 29.41 -12.14
C ALA A 200 -2.61 28.55 -11.32
N LYS A 201 -3.89 28.54 -11.69
CA LYS A 201 -4.90 27.73 -11.01
C LYS A 201 -4.70 26.22 -11.30
N PRO A 202 -5.00 25.35 -10.33
CA PRO A 202 -4.97 23.90 -10.57
C PRO A 202 -5.99 23.52 -11.64
N MET A 203 -5.70 22.41 -12.34
CA MET A 203 -6.59 21.90 -13.39
C MET A 203 -7.95 21.50 -12.77
N PRO A 204 -9.08 21.96 -13.34
CA PRO A 204 -10.40 21.63 -12.79
C PRO A 204 -10.65 20.12 -12.87
N PHE A 205 -11.39 19.59 -11.89
CA PHE A 205 -11.71 18.15 -11.76
C PHE A 205 -12.25 17.56 -13.07
N ARG A 206 -13.19 18.23 -13.72
CA ARG A 206 -13.79 17.77 -14.97
C ARG A 206 -12.74 17.50 -16.07
N LYS A 207 -11.72 18.35 -16.18
CA LYS A 207 -10.65 18.21 -17.16
C LYS A 207 -9.71 17.06 -16.81
N GLN A 208 -9.52 16.78 -15.53
CA GLN A 208 -8.72 15.63 -15.07
C GLN A 208 -9.42 14.28 -15.35
N MET A 209 -10.75 14.29 -15.51
CA MET A 209 -11.54 13.10 -15.86
C MET A 209 -11.65 12.87 -17.37
N GLU A 210 -11.23 13.83 -18.21
CA GLU A 210 -11.28 13.73 -19.66
C GLU A 210 -10.62 12.46 -20.24
N PRO A 211 -9.48 11.95 -19.70
CA PRO A 211 -8.87 10.71 -20.17
C PRO A 211 -9.80 9.48 -20.10
N LEU A 212 -10.81 9.47 -19.23
CA LEU A 212 -11.78 8.36 -19.15
C LEU A 212 -12.66 8.22 -20.40
N ALA A 213 -12.75 9.26 -21.23
CA ALA A 213 -13.41 9.18 -22.52
C ALA A 213 -12.59 8.42 -23.59
N ASN A 214 -11.31 8.17 -23.34
CA ASN A 214 -10.44 7.48 -24.26
C ASN A 214 -10.50 5.96 -24.07
N LEU A 215 -10.88 5.21 -25.12
CA LEU A 215 -10.98 3.75 -25.09
C LEU A 215 -9.65 3.06 -24.75
N GLN A 216 -8.52 3.65 -25.10
CA GLN A 216 -7.21 3.08 -24.74
C GLN A 216 -6.97 3.04 -23.24
N VAL A 217 -7.48 4.01 -22.50
CA VAL A 217 -7.40 4.02 -21.02
C VAL A 217 -8.11 2.79 -20.44
N TRP A 218 -9.30 2.46 -20.97
CA TRP A 218 -10.05 1.28 -20.53
C TRP A 218 -9.36 -0.04 -20.90
N ARG A 219 -8.73 -0.13 -22.07
CA ARG A 219 -7.95 -1.31 -22.47
C ARG A 219 -6.76 -1.54 -21.52
N PHE A 220 -5.98 -0.50 -21.25
CA PHE A 220 -4.86 -0.62 -20.30
C PHE A 220 -5.33 -0.87 -18.88
N SER A 221 -6.44 -0.28 -18.46
CA SER A 221 -7.04 -0.54 -17.15
C SER A 221 -7.47 -2.00 -17.01
N LEU A 222 -8.00 -2.60 -18.07
CA LEU A 222 -8.36 -4.03 -18.07
C LEU A 222 -7.12 -4.93 -17.93
N TYR A 223 -6.04 -4.63 -18.68
CA TYR A 223 -4.79 -5.38 -18.53
C TYR A 223 -4.22 -5.25 -17.12
N TYR A 224 -4.22 -4.05 -16.57
CA TYR A 224 -3.78 -3.81 -15.21
C TYR A 224 -4.66 -4.53 -14.17
N PHE A 225 -5.97 -4.58 -14.38
CA PHE A 225 -6.91 -5.31 -13.55
C PHE A 225 -6.55 -6.80 -13.47
N PHE A 226 -6.28 -7.46 -14.59
CA PHE A 226 -5.91 -8.87 -14.58
C PHE A 226 -4.53 -9.11 -13.96
N VAL A 227 -3.52 -8.34 -14.33
CA VAL A 227 -2.14 -8.55 -13.87
C VAL A 227 -2.02 -8.18 -12.39
N PHE A 228 -2.42 -6.98 -12.03
CA PHE A 228 -2.29 -6.49 -10.65
C PHE A 228 -3.34 -7.11 -9.72
N GLY A 229 -4.56 -7.25 -10.18
CA GLY A 229 -5.63 -7.90 -9.43
C GLY A 229 -5.31 -9.36 -9.10
N GLY A 230 -4.79 -10.11 -10.06
CA GLY A 230 -4.29 -11.48 -9.83
C GLY A 230 -3.17 -11.53 -8.81
N PHE A 231 -2.18 -10.62 -8.92
CA PHE A 231 -1.12 -10.49 -7.93
C PHE A 231 -1.66 -10.19 -6.52
N VAL A 232 -2.58 -9.25 -6.39
CA VAL A 232 -3.17 -8.88 -5.09
C VAL A 232 -4.00 -10.04 -4.51
N ALA A 233 -4.78 -10.72 -5.33
CA ALA A 233 -5.55 -11.89 -4.90
C ALA A 233 -4.64 -12.99 -4.34
N LEU A 234 -3.58 -13.35 -5.06
CA LEU A 234 -2.59 -14.32 -4.57
C LEU A 234 -1.88 -13.80 -3.31
N ALA A 235 -1.54 -12.52 -3.29
CA ALA A 235 -0.87 -11.92 -2.14
C ALA A 235 -1.70 -11.98 -0.85
N LEU A 236 -3.01 -11.94 -0.93
CA LEU A 236 -3.90 -11.94 0.23
C LEU A 236 -4.36 -13.35 0.61
N TRP A 237 -4.70 -14.19 -0.37
CA TRP A 237 -5.36 -15.46 -0.14
C TRP A 237 -4.44 -16.67 -0.09
N LEU A 238 -3.24 -16.58 -0.71
CA LEU A 238 -2.31 -17.71 -0.77
C LEU A 238 -1.90 -18.23 0.62
N PRO A 239 -1.59 -17.40 1.64
CA PRO A 239 -1.26 -17.93 2.97
C PRO A 239 -2.37 -18.79 3.56
N ARG A 240 -3.62 -18.33 3.48
CA ARG A 240 -4.78 -19.09 3.97
C ARG A 240 -5.04 -20.34 3.16
N TYR A 241 -4.89 -20.27 1.84
CA TYR A 241 -5.05 -21.42 0.96
C TYR A 241 -4.06 -22.53 1.31
N LEU A 242 -2.78 -22.17 1.49
CA LEU A 242 -1.74 -23.14 1.86
C LEU A 242 -2.01 -23.79 3.22
N ILE A 243 -2.44 -23.01 4.21
CA ILE A 243 -2.83 -23.53 5.53
C ILE A 243 -4.01 -24.50 5.39
N GLY A 244 -5.05 -24.12 4.65
CA GLY A 244 -6.29 -24.93 4.52
C GLY A 244 -6.14 -26.20 3.71
N VAL A 245 -5.31 -26.21 2.67
CA VAL A 245 -5.14 -27.36 1.76
C VAL A 245 -4.01 -28.28 2.20
N TYR A 246 -2.91 -27.72 2.70
CA TYR A 246 -1.71 -28.49 3.03
C TYR A 246 -1.49 -28.67 4.53
N GLY A 247 -2.41 -28.19 5.38
CA GLY A 247 -2.28 -28.29 6.83
C GLY A 247 -1.03 -27.58 7.38
N LEU A 248 -0.50 -26.59 6.66
CA LEU A 248 0.68 -25.82 7.08
C LEU A 248 0.29 -24.87 8.22
N GLU A 249 -0.10 -25.43 9.35
CA GLU A 249 -0.34 -24.63 10.55
C GLU A 249 1.00 -24.07 11.01
N ASN A 250 1.14 -22.74 10.89
CA ASN A 250 2.20 -21.93 11.48
C ASN A 250 3.51 -22.72 11.64
N CYS A 251 4.25 -22.91 10.53
CA CYS A 251 5.61 -23.41 10.64
C CYS A 251 6.44 -22.32 11.37
N PRO A 252 6.73 -22.47 12.68
CA PRO A 252 7.80 -21.68 13.25
C PRO A 252 9.04 -22.08 12.48
N LEU A 253 9.84 -21.16 12.07
CA LEU A 253 11.17 -21.42 11.52
C LEU A 253 12.00 -22.16 12.58
N GLY A 254 11.87 -23.47 12.66
CA GLY A 254 12.56 -24.30 13.65
C GLY A 254 11.71 -25.48 14.10
N GLY A 255 11.69 -26.55 13.32
CA GLY A 255 11.59 -27.92 13.75
C GLY A 255 10.37 -28.37 14.52
N SER A 256 9.47 -29.08 13.87
CA SER A 256 9.15 -30.48 14.14
C SER A 256 8.14 -30.94 13.10
N ASN A 257 8.45 -32.02 12.41
CA ASN A 257 7.52 -32.81 11.62
C ASN A 257 6.45 -33.37 12.56
N ALA A 258 5.32 -32.72 12.65
CA ALA A 258 4.13 -33.28 13.29
C ALA A 258 3.08 -33.53 12.22
N GLY A 259 2.94 -34.79 11.81
CA GLY A 259 1.76 -35.32 11.15
C GLY A 259 1.75 -35.18 9.64
N ALA A 260 2.49 -36.05 8.93
CA ALA A 260 2.01 -36.53 7.65
C ALA A 260 0.64 -37.20 7.89
N PRO A 261 -0.40 -36.95 7.07
CA PRO A 261 -1.64 -37.73 7.18
C PRO A 261 -1.28 -39.19 6.88
N GLU A 262 -1.51 -40.06 7.85
CA GLU A 262 -1.49 -41.50 7.62
C GLU A 262 -2.46 -41.84 6.50
N GLY A 263 -1.93 -42.45 5.47
CA GLY A 263 -2.69 -42.90 4.32
C GLY A 263 -3.83 -43.80 4.76
N THR A 264 -5.04 -43.39 4.44
CA THR A 264 -6.19 -44.34 4.37
C THR A 264 -5.96 -45.22 3.16
N GLY A 265 -5.63 -46.48 3.42
CA GLY A 265 -5.70 -47.57 2.47
C GLY A 265 -7.10 -47.85 1.99
#